data_7da38451e055ee66812cb11a66314d5c
#
_entry.id   7da38451e055ee66812cb11a66314d5c
#
_cell.length_a   1.000
_cell.length_b   1.000
_cell.length_c   1.000
_cell.angle_alpha   90.00
_cell.angle_beta   90.00
_cell.angle_gamma   90.00
#
_symmetry.space_group_name_H-M   'P 1'
#
loop_
_entity.id
_entity.type
_entity.pdbx_description
1 polymer ?
#
loop_
_entity_poly.entity_id
_entity_poly.type
_entity_poly.pdbx_seq_one_letter_code
_entity_poly.pdbx_strand_id
1 'polypeptide(L)'
;MTIEIKENLDGSILDIGGGGEAVIGQIYKDRVTAIDNRQEELDEAPDCCVKQLMDATELCFPDNSFDNVTFFYTLMYMTEEVQRKSICEAARVLKAGKLMSIWDCDISSSYPEPFIVDLDIKTDNNTIHADYGIVKKDTQSSDSIIHILEQERFSIEAKIKLACL
;
A
#
# COMPACT_ATOMS: atom_id res chain seq x y z
N MET A 1 0.00 16.79 4.20
CA MET A 1 1.44 16.63 3.81
C MET A 1 1.54 16.46 2.31
N THR A 2 2.58 17.00 1.66
CA THR A 2 2.78 16.80 0.21
C THR A 2 3.84 15.74 -0.02
N ILE A 3 3.53 14.75 -0.84
CA ILE A 3 4.47 13.70 -1.28
C ILE A 3 4.53 13.68 -2.81
N GLU A 4 5.61 13.14 -3.35
CA GLU A 4 5.80 12.93 -4.78
C GLU A 4 6.20 11.48 -5.00
N ILE A 5 5.45 10.75 -5.82
CA ILE A 5 5.80 9.39 -6.19
C ILE A 5 6.67 9.47 -7.44
N LYS A 6 7.95 9.14 -7.28
CA LYS A 6 8.98 9.24 -8.35
C LYS A 6 9.38 7.88 -8.92
N GLU A 7 8.89 6.80 -8.32
CA GLU A 7 9.22 5.46 -8.75
C GLU A 7 8.64 5.18 -10.13
N ASN A 8 9.49 4.77 -11.05
CA ASN A 8 9.04 4.25 -12.33
C ASN A 8 8.78 2.74 -12.20
N LEU A 9 7.54 2.38 -11.82
CA LEU A 9 7.12 0.99 -11.70
C LEU A 9 6.79 0.44 -13.08
N ASP A 10 7.75 -0.21 -13.73
CA ASP A 10 7.55 -0.83 -15.05
C ASP A 10 6.83 -2.18 -14.95
N GLY A 11 5.98 -2.48 -15.95
CA GLY A 11 5.25 -3.74 -16.04
C GLY A 11 3.95 -3.76 -15.23
N SER A 12 3.50 -4.96 -14.85
CA SER A 12 2.27 -5.17 -14.09
C SER A 12 2.43 -4.83 -12.62
N ILE A 13 1.40 -4.24 -12.02
CA ILE A 13 1.39 -3.79 -10.63
C ILE A 13 0.19 -4.41 -9.93
N LEU A 14 0.42 -5.06 -8.80
CA LEU A 14 -0.63 -5.41 -7.84
C LEU A 14 -0.64 -4.35 -6.75
N ASP A 15 -1.77 -3.65 -6.59
CA ASP A 15 -1.96 -2.66 -5.53
C ASP A 15 -2.87 -3.25 -4.45
N ILE A 16 -2.29 -3.53 -3.27
CA ILE A 16 -2.99 -4.17 -2.16
C ILE A 16 -3.60 -3.10 -1.25
N GLY A 17 -4.93 -3.15 -1.08
CA GLY A 17 -5.72 -2.10 -0.44
C GLY A 17 -5.87 -0.87 -1.34
N GLY A 18 -5.98 -1.10 -2.65
CA GLY A 18 -6.10 -0.05 -3.66
C GLY A 18 -7.52 0.44 -3.90
N GLY A 19 -8.41 0.33 -2.89
CA GLY A 19 -9.74 0.96 -2.89
C GLY A 19 -9.72 2.45 -2.64
N GLY A 20 -10.89 3.05 -2.36
CA GLY A 20 -11.05 4.47 -2.04
C GLY A 20 -10.46 5.39 -3.11
N GLU A 21 -9.43 6.14 -2.80
CA GLU A 21 -8.79 7.09 -3.73
C GLU A 21 -8.04 6.42 -4.88
N ALA A 22 -7.69 5.13 -4.76
CA ALA A 22 -6.96 4.36 -5.77
C ALA A 22 -5.73 5.11 -6.32
N VAL A 23 -4.90 5.66 -5.45
CA VAL A 23 -3.76 6.53 -5.80
C VAL A 23 -2.85 5.88 -6.82
N ILE A 24 -2.42 4.65 -6.59
CA ILE A 24 -1.54 3.90 -7.50
C ILE A 24 -2.26 3.63 -8.84
N GLY A 25 -3.55 3.27 -8.79
CA GLY A 25 -4.39 3.11 -9.98
C GLY A 25 -4.50 4.40 -10.79
N GLN A 26 -4.66 5.55 -10.14
CA GLN A 26 -4.72 6.84 -10.82
C GLN A 26 -3.40 7.23 -11.51
N ILE A 27 -2.26 6.81 -10.97
CA ILE A 27 -0.92 7.12 -11.51
C ILE A 27 -0.58 6.17 -12.68
N TYR A 28 -0.72 4.85 -12.47
CA TYR A 28 -0.20 3.84 -13.39
C TYR A 28 -1.27 3.17 -14.28
N LYS A 29 -2.55 3.52 -14.09
CA LYS A 29 -3.68 3.20 -14.97
C LYS A 29 -3.87 1.69 -15.22
N ASP A 30 -3.97 1.31 -16.48
CA ASP A 30 -4.25 -0.03 -16.99
C ASP A 30 -3.21 -1.09 -16.60
N ARG A 31 -2.07 -0.68 -16.08
CA ARG A 31 -1.04 -1.60 -15.55
C ARG A 31 -1.35 -2.11 -14.15
N VAL A 32 -2.33 -1.51 -13.46
CA VAL A 32 -2.66 -1.81 -12.07
C VAL A 32 -3.84 -2.77 -11.97
N THR A 33 -3.66 -3.79 -11.15
CA THR A 33 -4.75 -4.56 -10.55
C THR A 33 -4.83 -4.16 -9.08
N ALA A 34 -5.86 -3.40 -8.73
CA ALA A 34 -6.14 -3.00 -7.36
C ALA A 34 -7.02 -4.06 -6.69
N ILE A 35 -6.66 -4.46 -5.48
CA ILE A 35 -7.49 -5.33 -4.65
C ILE A 35 -7.85 -4.62 -3.34
N ASP A 36 -9.05 -4.91 -2.86
CA ASP A 36 -9.50 -4.51 -1.53
C ASP A 36 -10.43 -5.60 -0.97
N ASN A 37 -10.51 -5.73 0.35
CA ASN A 37 -11.43 -6.67 0.99
C ASN A 37 -12.82 -6.07 1.28
N ARG A 38 -13.03 -4.81 0.92
CA ARG A 38 -14.27 -4.07 1.05
C ARG A 38 -14.78 -3.64 -0.32
N GLN A 39 -15.97 -4.12 -0.69
CA GLN A 39 -16.57 -3.78 -1.97
C GLN A 39 -16.87 -2.29 -2.09
N GLU A 40 -17.28 -1.65 -0.99
CA GLU A 40 -17.58 -0.22 -0.94
C GLU A 40 -16.36 0.63 -1.38
N GLU A 41 -15.17 0.29 -0.90
CA GLU A 41 -13.93 0.99 -1.28
C GLU A 41 -13.63 0.84 -2.78
N LEU A 42 -13.90 -0.33 -3.35
CA LEU A 42 -13.72 -0.56 -4.79
C LEU A 42 -14.78 0.17 -5.63
N ASP A 43 -16.01 0.30 -5.11
CA ASP A 43 -17.09 1.02 -5.80
C ASP A 43 -16.83 2.54 -5.79
N GLU A 44 -16.25 3.08 -4.71
CA GLU A 44 -15.87 4.50 -4.59
C GLU A 44 -14.63 4.84 -5.41
N ALA A 45 -13.72 3.87 -5.62
CA ALA A 45 -12.49 4.07 -6.36
C ALA A 45 -12.75 4.52 -7.81
N PRO A 46 -11.98 5.49 -8.33
CA PRO A 46 -12.05 5.91 -9.74
C PRO A 46 -11.90 4.75 -10.72
N ASP A 47 -12.57 4.83 -11.86
CA ASP A 47 -12.53 3.79 -12.89
C ASP A 47 -11.27 3.93 -13.78
N CYS A 48 -10.12 3.73 -13.18
CA CYS A 48 -8.80 3.96 -13.78
C CYS A 48 -7.93 2.71 -13.93
N CYS A 49 -8.31 1.60 -13.29
CA CYS A 49 -7.55 0.35 -13.27
C CYS A 49 -8.48 -0.86 -13.09
N VAL A 50 -7.92 -2.07 -13.14
CA VAL A 50 -8.68 -3.28 -12.81
C VAL A 50 -8.90 -3.34 -11.30
N LYS A 51 -10.14 -3.59 -10.85
CA LYS A 51 -10.52 -3.67 -9.43
C LYS A 51 -11.06 -5.06 -9.12
N GLN A 52 -10.61 -5.67 -8.02
CA GLN A 52 -11.04 -7.02 -7.60
C GLN A 52 -11.24 -7.08 -6.08
N LEU A 53 -12.39 -7.61 -5.67
CA LEU A 53 -12.64 -7.92 -4.26
C LEU A 53 -11.81 -9.13 -3.85
N MET A 54 -10.87 -8.96 -2.90
CA MET A 54 -9.94 -10.01 -2.51
C MET A 54 -9.34 -9.73 -1.14
N ASP A 55 -9.09 -10.79 -0.37
CA ASP A 55 -8.34 -10.72 0.88
C ASP A 55 -6.83 -10.75 0.60
N ALA A 56 -6.11 -9.77 1.12
CA ALA A 56 -4.66 -9.66 0.97
C ALA A 56 -3.88 -10.82 1.63
N THR A 57 -4.51 -11.54 2.57
CA THR A 57 -3.91 -12.70 3.25
C THR A 57 -4.07 -14.02 2.48
N GLU A 58 -4.84 -14.01 1.36
CA GLU A 58 -5.13 -15.20 0.54
C GLU A 58 -5.33 -14.77 -0.93
N LEU A 59 -4.22 -14.41 -1.60
CA LEU A 59 -4.27 -13.93 -2.97
C LEU A 59 -4.53 -15.05 -3.98
N CYS A 60 -5.56 -14.86 -4.82
CA CYS A 60 -5.93 -15.83 -5.87
C CYS A 60 -5.07 -15.69 -7.15
N PHE A 61 -3.87 -15.14 -7.05
CA PHE A 61 -2.93 -15.02 -8.16
C PHE A 61 -1.84 -16.09 -8.09
N PRO A 62 -1.30 -16.55 -9.24
CA PRO A 62 -0.16 -17.47 -9.27
C PRO A 62 1.09 -16.83 -8.67
N ASP A 63 2.04 -17.69 -8.27
CA ASP A 63 3.38 -17.24 -7.88
C ASP A 63 4.06 -16.49 -9.02
N ASN A 64 4.86 -15.47 -8.69
CA ASN A 64 5.64 -14.69 -9.65
C ASN A 64 4.81 -14.09 -10.80
N SER A 65 3.61 -13.57 -10.52
CA SER A 65 2.70 -13.04 -11.53
C SER A 65 2.83 -11.53 -11.77
N PHE A 66 3.35 -10.78 -10.81
CA PHE A 66 3.46 -9.32 -10.92
C PHE A 66 4.91 -8.83 -10.96
N ASP A 67 5.13 -7.76 -11.73
CA ASP A 67 6.41 -7.06 -11.78
C ASP A 67 6.64 -6.14 -10.59
N ASN A 68 5.56 -5.63 -9.99
CA ASN A 68 5.60 -4.81 -8.79
C ASN A 68 4.42 -5.15 -7.89
N VAL A 69 4.62 -5.00 -6.57
CA VAL A 69 3.53 -5.01 -5.58
C VAL A 69 3.61 -3.73 -4.77
N THR A 70 2.47 -3.10 -4.51
CA THR A 70 2.38 -1.86 -3.77
C THR A 70 1.42 -1.99 -2.59
N PHE A 71 1.75 -1.29 -1.49
CA PHE A 71 0.87 -0.99 -0.37
C PHE A 71 0.90 0.53 -0.20
N PHE A 72 -0.24 1.18 -0.39
CA PHE A 72 -0.33 2.62 -0.23
C PHE A 72 -1.29 2.97 0.92
N TYR A 73 -0.74 3.34 2.08
CA TYR A 73 -1.47 3.64 3.32
C TYR A 73 -2.48 2.56 3.72
N THR A 74 -2.09 1.30 3.58
CA THR A 74 -2.95 0.12 3.78
C THR A 74 -2.57 -0.66 5.03
N LEU A 75 -1.27 -0.81 5.29
CA LEU A 75 -0.79 -1.61 6.43
C LEU A 75 -1.25 -1.02 7.77
N MET A 76 -1.48 0.29 7.82
CA MET A 76 -1.99 0.96 9.02
C MET A 76 -3.35 0.41 9.51
N TYR A 77 -4.17 -0.14 8.61
CA TYR A 77 -5.48 -0.72 8.93
C TYR A 77 -5.40 -2.18 9.38
N MET A 78 -4.25 -2.81 9.24
CA MET A 78 -4.04 -4.23 9.53
C MET A 78 -3.46 -4.45 10.93
N THR A 79 -3.79 -5.58 11.56
CA THR A 79 -3.05 -6.07 12.71
C THR A 79 -1.68 -6.60 12.26
N GLU A 80 -0.72 -6.73 13.16
CA GLU A 80 0.62 -7.26 12.82
C GLU A 80 0.55 -8.66 12.17
N GLU A 81 -0.37 -9.51 12.63
CA GLU A 81 -0.57 -10.84 12.05
C GLU A 81 -1.06 -10.75 10.58
N VAL A 82 -2.00 -9.84 10.31
CA VAL A 82 -2.54 -9.61 8.97
C VAL A 82 -1.46 -8.99 8.08
N GLN A 83 -0.69 -8.01 8.57
CA GLN A 83 0.45 -7.42 7.84
C GLN A 83 1.44 -8.49 7.41
N ARG A 84 1.83 -9.39 8.31
CA ARG A 84 2.75 -10.49 8.02
C ARG A 84 2.22 -11.41 6.92
N LYS A 85 0.97 -11.86 7.03
CA LYS A 85 0.35 -12.74 6.04
C LYS A 85 0.24 -12.06 4.67
N SER A 86 -0.19 -10.80 4.64
CA SER A 86 -0.32 -10.03 3.40
C SER A 86 1.03 -9.79 2.73
N ILE A 87 2.08 -9.48 3.49
CA ILE A 87 3.44 -9.34 2.98
C ILE A 87 3.99 -10.68 2.44
N CYS A 88 3.70 -11.80 3.10
CA CYS A 88 4.08 -13.14 2.62
C CYS A 88 3.40 -13.46 1.28
N GLU A 89 2.10 -13.22 1.15
CA GLU A 89 1.36 -13.41 -0.11
C GLU A 89 1.86 -12.44 -1.20
N ALA A 90 2.11 -11.18 -0.85
CA ALA A 90 2.72 -10.20 -1.74
C ALA A 90 4.09 -10.68 -2.27
N ALA A 91 4.92 -11.24 -1.38
CA ALA A 91 6.21 -11.84 -1.76
C ALA A 91 6.05 -13.03 -2.71
N ARG A 92 5.05 -13.87 -2.50
CA ARG A 92 4.77 -15.05 -3.33
C ARG A 92 4.38 -14.65 -4.76
N VAL A 93 3.53 -13.64 -4.91
CA VAL A 93 3.04 -13.20 -6.23
C VAL A 93 4.01 -12.26 -6.95
N LEU A 94 4.96 -11.65 -6.24
CA LEU A 94 5.98 -10.79 -6.82
C LEU A 94 7.04 -11.63 -7.54
N LYS A 95 7.41 -11.25 -8.76
CA LYS A 95 8.49 -11.91 -9.51
C LYS A 95 9.84 -11.73 -8.82
N ALA A 96 10.70 -12.72 -8.92
CA ALA A 96 12.02 -12.68 -8.32
C ALA A 96 12.86 -11.48 -8.83
N GLY A 97 13.51 -10.77 -7.90
CA GLY A 97 14.33 -9.60 -8.20
C GLY A 97 13.54 -8.34 -8.57
N LYS A 98 12.25 -8.32 -8.28
CA LYS A 98 11.36 -7.17 -8.50
C LYS A 98 11.06 -6.46 -7.18
N LEU A 99 10.39 -5.30 -7.26
CA LEU A 99 10.22 -4.38 -6.14
C LEU A 99 8.84 -4.51 -5.49
N MET A 100 8.85 -4.49 -4.16
CA MET A 100 7.69 -4.17 -3.33
C MET A 100 7.87 -2.75 -2.81
N SER A 101 6.90 -1.87 -3.08
CA SER A 101 6.91 -0.48 -2.61
C SER A 101 5.83 -0.26 -1.56
N ILE A 102 6.21 0.29 -0.43
CA ILE A 102 5.31 0.53 0.71
C ILE A 102 5.36 2.01 1.07
N TRP A 103 4.22 2.68 0.98
CA TRP A 103 3.99 4.01 1.55
C TRP A 103 3.05 3.85 2.73
N ASP A 104 3.52 4.21 3.90
CA ASP A 104 2.73 4.12 5.13
C ASP A 104 3.32 5.07 6.19
N CYS A 105 2.73 5.13 7.37
CA CYS A 105 3.11 6.06 8.40
C CYS A 105 3.48 5.39 9.73
N ASP A 106 4.35 6.05 10.49
CA ASP A 106 4.54 5.71 11.89
C ASP A 106 3.31 6.22 12.68
N ILE A 107 2.64 5.33 13.39
CA ILE A 107 1.48 5.65 14.22
C ILE A 107 1.89 5.56 15.69
N SER A 108 1.93 6.71 16.35
CA SER A 108 1.92 6.77 17.81
C SER A 108 0.45 6.73 18.27
N SER A 109 0.10 5.82 19.16
CA SER A 109 -1.27 5.72 19.64
C SER A 109 -1.76 7.03 20.24
N SER A 110 -2.81 7.61 19.67
CA SER A 110 -3.54 8.75 20.22
C SER A 110 -4.91 8.33 20.78
N TYR A 111 -5.13 7.02 20.92
CA TYR A 111 -6.42 6.50 21.42
C TYR A 111 -6.94 7.25 22.65
N PRO A 112 -8.23 7.66 22.72
CA PRO A 112 -9.29 7.32 21.75
C PRO A 112 -9.41 8.25 20.53
N GLU A 113 -8.53 9.23 20.39
CA GLU A 113 -8.55 10.15 19.24
C GLU A 113 -8.10 9.43 17.97
N PRO A 114 -8.68 9.77 16.80
CA PRO A 114 -8.23 9.20 15.53
C PRO A 114 -6.83 9.71 15.17
N PHE A 115 -6.01 8.84 14.61
CA PHE A 115 -4.82 9.23 13.85
C PHE A 115 -5.26 9.53 12.42
N ILE A 116 -4.94 10.70 11.90
CA ILE A 116 -5.33 11.15 10.56
C ILE A 116 -4.09 11.59 9.79
N VAL A 117 -4.01 11.16 8.54
CA VAL A 117 -3.00 11.61 7.58
C VAL A 117 -3.72 12.22 6.38
N ASP A 118 -3.38 13.46 6.06
CA ASP A 118 -3.91 14.24 4.95
C ASP A 118 -2.79 14.46 3.93
N LEU A 119 -2.97 14.01 2.70
CA LEU A 119 -1.95 13.93 1.67
C LEU A 119 -2.34 14.67 0.39
N ASP A 120 -1.39 15.42 -0.12
CA ASP A 120 -1.35 15.89 -1.50
C ASP A 120 -0.29 15.09 -2.27
N ILE A 121 -0.70 14.19 -3.13
CA ILE A 121 0.20 13.36 -3.94
C ILE A 121 0.38 14.04 -5.30
N LYS A 122 1.58 14.58 -5.53
CA LYS A 122 1.94 15.19 -6.80
C LYS A 122 2.29 14.14 -7.84
N THR A 123 1.66 14.25 -9.00
CA THR A 123 1.98 13.52 -10.22
C THR A 123 2.44 14.50 -11.30
N ASP A 124 2.93 14.03 -12.43
CA ASP A 124 3.39 14.88 -13.55
C ASP A 124 2.30 15.85 -14.05
N ASN A 125 1.04 15.48 -13.95
CA ASN A 125 -0.07 16.21 -14.57
C ASN A 125 -1.16 16.67 -13.57
N ASN A 126 -1.12 16.22 -12.33
CA ASN A 126 -2.19 16.44 -11.37
C ASN A 126 -1.70 16.36 -9.93
N THR A 127 -2.57 16.75 -8.98
CA THR A 127 -2.43 16.47 -7.55
C THR A 127 -3.62 15.63 -7.13
N ILE A 128 -3.36 14.48 -6.52
CA ILE A 128 -4.38 13.61 -5.93
C ILE A 128 -4.44 13.96 -4.45
N HIS A 129 -5.62 14.28 -3.94
CA HIS A 129 -5.88 14.46 -2.52
C HIS A 129 -6.35 13.13 -1.95
N ALA A 130 -5.78 12.72 -0.82
CA ALA A 130 -6.16 11.52 -0.12
C ALA A 130 -6.06 11.74 1.40
N ASP A 131 -7.03 11.24 2.15
CA ASP A 131 -7.00 11.26 3.60
C ASP A 131 -7.21 9.85 4.15
N TYR A 132 -6.39 9.51 5.15
CA TYR A 132 -6.41 8.21 5.80
C TYR A 132 -6.56 8.41 7.31
N GLY A 133 -7.51 7.69 7.90
CA GLY A 133 -7.78 7.83 9.33
C GLY A 133 -8.03 6.48 10.02
N ILE A 134 -7.49 6.33 11.22
CA ILE A 134 -7.72 5.14 12.02
C ILE A 134 -7.79 5.44 13.52
N VAL A 135 -8.69 4.77 14.20
CA VAL A 135 -8.72 4.71 15.67
C VAL A 135 -8.07 3.40 16.10
N LYS A 136 -6.83 3.45 16.56
CA LYS A 136 -6.03 2.27 16.89
C LYS A 136 -5.37 2.42 18.24
N LYS A 137 -5.37 1.36 19.04
CA LYS A 137 -4.66 1.30 20.33
C LYS A 137 -3.19 0.93 20.14
N ASP A 138 -2.92 0.08 19.17
CA ASP A 138 -1.58 -0.40 18.89
C ASP A 138 -0.80 0.64 18.09
N THR A 139 0.50 0.65 18.29
CA THR A 139 1.42 1.50 17.51
C THR A 139 1.87 0.77 16.26
N GLN A 140 2.22 1.53 15.23
CA GLN A 140 2.90 1.03 14.04
C GLN A 140 4.17 1.82 13.85
N SER A 141 5.24 1.17 13.44
CA SER A 141 6.47 1.85 13.07
C SER A 141 7.04 1.27 11.77
N SER A 142 7.75 2.10 11.05
CA SER A 142 8.49 1.64 9.87
C SER A 142 9.49 0.54 10.23
N ASP A 143 10.05 0.53 11.44
CA ASP A 143 10.98 -0.52 11.87
C ASP A 143 10.27 -1.86 12.11
N SER A 144 9.02 -1.86 12.59
CA SER A 144 8.23 -3.10 12.71
C SER A 144 7.89 -3.70 11.35
N ILE A 145 7.54 -2.88 10.36
CA ILE A 145 7.28 -3.32 8.98
C ILE A 145 8.56 -3.85 8.33
N ILE A 146 9.68 -3.14 8.48
CA ILE A 146 10.99 -3.60 7.99
C ILE A 146 11.35 -4.96 8.59
N HIS A 147 11.13 -5.16 9.88
CA HIS A 147 11.42 -6.45 10.52
C HIS A 147 10.61 -7.61 9.89
N ILE A 148 9.34 -7.37 9.53
CA ILE A 148 8.53 -8.36 8.81
C ILE A 148 9.14 -8.65 7.42
N LEU A 149 9.49 -7.60 6.67
CA LEU A 149 10.10 -7.74 5.34
C LEU A 149 11.40 -8.53 5.36
N GLU A 150 12.27 -8.28 6.34
CA GLU A 150 13.54 -9.01 6.51
C GLU A 150 13.30 -10.50 6.82
N GLN A 151 12.27 -10.83 7.59
CA GLN A 151 11.89 -12.23 7.85
C GLN A 151 11.42 -12.93 6.57
N GLU A 152 10.78 -12.23 5.65
CA GLU A 152 10.38 -12.72 4.32
C GLU A 152 11.53 -12.59 3.29
N ARG A 153 12.77 -12.33 3.74
CA ARG A 153 14.00 -12.28 2.93
C ARG A 153 14.06 -11.13 1.92
N PHE A 154 13.32 -10.05 2.15
CA PHE A 154 13.51 -8.82 1.40
C PHE A 154 14.79 -8.09 1.85
N SER A 155 15.50 -7.52 0.89
CA SER A 155 16.51 -6.50 1.16
C SER A 155 15.87 -5.11 1.02
N ILE A 156 16.16 -4.22 1.97
CA ILE A 156 15.64 -2.86 1.92
C ILE A 156 16.55 -2.02 1.01
N GLU A 157 16.05 -1.60 -0.14
CA GLU A 157 16.81 -0.77 -1.09
C GLU A 157 16.83 0.70 -0.66
N ALA A 158 15.70 1.21 -0.16
CA ALA A 158 15.59 2.57 0.34
C ALA A 158 14.55 2.70 1.44
N LYS A 159 14.85 3.55 2.44
CA LYS A 159 13.89 4.03 3.43
C LYS A 159 13.90 5.55 3.40
N ILE A 160 12.78 6.15 3.00
CA ILE A 160 12.63 7.61 2.97
C ILE A 160 11.63 7.99 4.06
N LYS A 161 12.09 8.78 5.04
CA LYS A 161 11.21 9.32 6.07
C LYS A 161 10.85 10.76 5.72
N LEU A 162 9.58 10.99 5.47
CA LEU A 162 9.03 12.33 5.28
C LEU A 162 8.66 12.91 6.66
N ALA A 163 9.15 14.09 6.98
CA ALA A 163 8.75 14.77 8.21
C ALA A 163 7.31 15.31 8.05
N CYS A 164 6.42 14.95 8.96
CA CYS A 164 5.19 15.69 9.14
C CYS A 164 5.57 17.07 9.71
N LEU A 165 5.31 18.14 8.95
CA LEU A 165 5.42 19.53 9.42
C LEU A 165 4.16 19.90 10.18
#